data_b2198af25e1afbf7645cfce8e780ca0c
#
_entry.id   b2198af25e1afbf7645cfce8e780ca0c
#
_cell.length_a   1.000
_cell.length_b   1.000
_cell.length_c   1.000
_cell.angle_alpha   90.00
_cell.angle_beta   90.00
_cell.angle_gamma   90.00
#
_symmetry.space_group_name_H-M   'P 1'
#
loop_
_entity.id
_entity.type
_entity.pdbx_description
1 polymer ?
#
loop_
_entity_poly.entity_id
_entity_poly.type
_entity_poly.pdbx_seq_one_letter_code
_entity_poly.pdbx_strand_id
1 'polypeptide(L)'
;MERCLVTYDWGESLVALNLCIKPLIDELFMTYLPKEADEHDDHLLGQLFSSLAEDCRWHREWTVALLRTAVDSDADNRAVIHGWATHWGEIARRAAAAFDCLFRRTTVPSPALSSFTGKLLTEIGVEAPAA
;
A
#
# COMPACT_ATOMS: atom_id res chain seq x y z
N MET A 1 -3.10 -9.76 9.39
CA MET A 1 -1.64 -9.98 9.37
C MET A 1 -1.24 -11.44 9.46
N GLU A 2 -1.81 -12.26 10.34
CA GLU A 2 -1.45 -13.69 10.45
C GLU A 2 -1.43 -14.46 9.13
N ARG A 3 -2.38 -14.18 8.22
CA ARG A 3 -2.43 -14.84 6.90
C ARG A 3 -1.22 -14.56 6.02
N CYS A 4 -0.59 -13.38 6.11
CA CYS A 4 0.62 -13.07 5.37
C CYS A 4 1.83 -13.90 5.86
N LEU A 5 1.84 -14.29 7.13
CA LEU A 5 2.93 -15.07 7.74
C LEU A 5 2.93 -16.53 7.30
N VAL A 6 1.82 -17.03 6.76
CA VAL A 6 1.64 -18.41 6.29
C VAL A 6 1.56 -18.53 4.77
N THR A 7 1.85 -17.45 4.04
CA THR A 7 1.94 -17.46 2.59
C THR A 7 3.25 -18.11 2.17
N TYR A 8 3.18 -19.24 1.51
CA TYR A 8 4.36 -20.01 1.10
C TYR A 8 5.02 -19.48 -0.18
N ASP A 9 4.27 -18.75 -1.01
CA ASP A 9 4.79 -18.14 -2.23
C ASP A 9 5.35 -16.75 -1.91
N TRP A 10 6.64 -16.54 -2.21
CA TRP A 10 7.29 -15.25 -1.97
C TRP A 10 6.73 -14.14 -2.85
N GLY A 11 6.31 -14.45 -4.09
CA GLY A 11 5.69 -13.49 -5.00
C GLY A 11 4.34 -13.02 -4.48
N GLU A 12 3.52 -13.94 -3.97
CA GLU A 12 2.27 -13.58 -3.31
C GLU A 12 2.53 -12.71 -2.07
N SER A 13 3.51 -13.09 -1.25
CA SER A 13 3.90 -12.28 -0.07
C SER A 13 4.37 -10.89 -0.46
N LEU A 14 5.14 -10.76 -1.54
CA LEU A 14 5.59 -9.48 -2.08
C LEU A 14 4.39 -8.61 -2.50
N VAL A 15 3.46 -9.15 -3.25
CA VAL A 15 2.24 -8.45 -3.68
C VAL A 15 1.38 -8.06 -2.47
N ALA A 16 1.14 -8.99 -1.55
CA ALA A 16 0.35 -8.73 -0.35
C ALA A 16 0.91 -7.60 0.49
N LEU A 17 2.21 -7.66 0.80
CA LEU A 17 2.86 -6.69 1.70
C LEU A 17 3.18 -5.38 0.99
N ASN A 18 3.86 -5.43 -0.15
CA ASN A 18 4.44 -4.22 -0.75
C ASN A 18 3.52 -3.53 -1.75
N LEU A 19 2.55 -4.25 -2.34
CA LEU A 19 1.61 -3.66 -3.29
C LEU A 19 0.26 -3.33 -2.65
N CYS A 20 -0.21 -4.12 -1.65
CA CYS A 20 -1.53 -3.93 -1.06
C CYS A 20 -1.49 -3.31 0.33
N ILE A 21 -0.73 -3.89 1.27
CA ILE A 21 -0.80 -3.51 2.69
C ILE A 21 0.08 -2.30 2.99
N LYS A 22 1.37 -2.35 2.61
CA LYS A 22 2.32 -1.30 2.94
C LYS A 22 1.95 0.06 2.34
N PRO A 23 1.58 0.20 1.05
CA PRO A 23 1.19 1.50 0.50
C PRO A 23 0.00 2.14 1.22
N LEU A 24 -0.92 1.31 1.71
CA LEU A 24 -2.06 1.75 2.49
C LEU A 24 -1.62 2.31 3.85
N ILE A 25 -0.73 1.59 4.53
CA ILE A 25 -0.17 2.01 5.81
C ILE A 25 0.66 3.28 5.62
N ASP A 26 1.49 3.33 4.58
CA ASP A 26 2.32 4.49 4.25
C ASP A 26 1.45 5.74 4.03
N GLU A 27 0.34 5.61 3.30
CA GLU A 27 -0.58 6.74 3.07
C GLU A 27 -1.20 7.24 4.38
N LEU A 28 -1.65 6.33 5.25
CA LEU A 28 -2.20 6.68 6.55
C LEU A 28 -1.15 7.38 7.43
N PHE A 29 0.01 6.78 7.60
CA PHE A 29 1.01 7.23 8.56
C PHE A 29 1.87 8.39 8.03
N MET A 30 2.13 8.48 6.72
CA MET A 30 3.01 9.50 6.15
C MET A 30 2.26 10.73 5.66
N THR A 31 0.95 10.63 5.42
CA THR A 31 0.13 11.78 4.97
C THR A 31 -0.65 12.40 6.11
N TYR A 32 -1.23 11.59 7.01
CA TYR A 32 -2.13 12.08 8.04
C TYR A 32 -1.45 12.35 9.37
N LEU A 33 -0.54 11.49 9.83
CA LEU A 33 0.15 11.72 11.10
C LEU A 33 1.03 12.97 11.14
N PRO A 34 1.75 13.37 10.07
CA PRO A 34 2.47 14.63 10.07
C PRO A 34 1.54 15.84 10.31
N LYS A 35 0.35 15.83 9.75
CA LYS A 35 -0.64 16.92 9.95
C LYS A 35 -1.13 16.98 11.39
N GLU A 36 -1.42 15.82 11.98
CA GLU A 36 -1.79 15.75 13.41
C GLU A 36 -0.64 16.22 14.30
N ALA A 37 0.61 15.86 13.98
CA ALA A 37 1.80 16.32 14.71
C ALA A 37 1.95 17.86 14.62
N ASP A 38 1.77 18.43 13.44
CA ASP A 38 1.82 19.89 13.23
C ASP A 38 0.69 20.62 13.99
N GLU A 39 -0.52 20.07 14.03
CA GLU A 39 -1.65 20.64 14.79
C GLU A 39 -1.40 20.65 16.31
N HIS A 40 -0.51 19.80 16.77
CA HIS A 40 -0.09 19.70 18.18
C HIS A 40 1.29 20.30 18.48
N ASP A 41 1.86 21.07 17.54
CA ASP A 41 3.19 21.69 17.63
C ASP A 41 4.34 20.67 17.84
N ASP A 42 4.13 19.39 17.48
CA ASP A 42 5.17 18.36 17.52
C ASP A 42 5.97 18.32 16.21
N HIS A 43 6.79 19.33 16.02
CA HIS A 43 7.61 19.49 14.81
C HIS A 43 8.64 18.37 14.61
N LEU A 44 9.13 17.77 15.72
CA LEU A 44 10.09 16.66 15.62
C LEU A 44 9.43 15.43 15.01
N LEU A 45 8.23 15.09 15.46
CA LEU A 45 7.46 13.97 14.92
C LEU A 45 7.08 14.23 13.46
N GLY A 46 6.70 15.44 13.10
CA GLY A 46 6.42 15.85 11.72
C GLY A 46 7.64 15.65 10.80
N GLN A 47 8.83 16.06 11.22
CA GLN A 47 10.08 15.86 10.48
C GLN A 47 10.44 14.38 10.33
N LEU A 48 10.25 13.57 11.39
CA LEU A 48 10.49 12.14 11.35
C LEU A 48 9.62 11.45 10.29
N PHE A 49 8.31 11.73 10.28
CA PHE A 49 7.40 11.16 9.29
C PHE A 49 7.72 11.63 7.87
N SER A 50 8.15 12.87 7.69
CA SER A 50 8.57 13.38 6.38
C SER A 50 9.78 12.63 5.84
N SER A 51 10.76 12.31 6.70
CA SER A 51 11.93 11.51 6.33
C SER A 51 11.54 10.06 5.97
N LEU A 52 10.70 9.43 6.80
CA LEU A 52 10.22 8.08 6.53
C LEU A 52 9.38 7.99 5.25
N ALA A 53 8.66 9.05 4.88
CA ALA A 53 7.87 9.09 3.65
C ALA A 53 8.76 8.96 2.40
N GLU A 54 9.98 9.48 2.43
CA GLU A 54 10.94 9.32 1.34
C GLU A 54 11.40 7.87 1.19
N ASP A 55 11.72 7.20 2.29
CA ASP A 55 12.07 5.77 2.29
C ASP A 55 10.91 4.90 1.79
N CYS A 56 9.69 5.23 2.18
CA CYS A 56 8.48 4.54 1.71
C CYS A 56 8.27 4.72 0.21
N ARG A 57 8.56 5.90 -0.34
CA ARG A 57 8.49 6.16 -1.77
C ARG A 57 9.51 5.30 -2.52
N TRP A 58 10.75 5.24 -2.04
CA TRP A 58 11.78 4.41 -2.64
C TRP A 58 11.43 2.92 -2.61
N HIS A 59 10.86 2.42 -1.52
CA HIS A 59 10.35 1.05 -1.43
C HIS A 59 9.27 0.75 -2.48
N ARG A 60 8.38 1.70 -2.76
CA ARG A 60 7.37 1.55 -3.82
C ARG A 60 7.99 1.48 -5.21
N GLU A 61 8.94 2.36 -5.49
CA GLU A 61 9.61 2.42 -6.78
C GLU A 61 10.31 1.10 -7.12
N TRP A 62 11.08 0.52 -6.19
CA TRP A 62 11.72 -0.77 -6.47
C TRP A 62 10.73 -1.93 -6.53
N THR A 63 9.63 -1.91 -5.76
CA THR A 63 8.57 -2.92 -5.85
C THR A 63 7.92 -2.91 -7.23
N VAL A 64 7.58 -1.73 -7.74
CA VAL A 64 7.03 -1.55 -9.10
C VAL A 64 8.02 -2.03 -10.15
N ALA A 65 9.29 -1.67 -10.04
CA ALA A 65 10.33 -2.11 -10.98
C ALA A 65 10.49 -3.63 -11.01
N LEU A 66 10.49 -4.29 -9.83
CA LEU A 66 10.58 -5.74 -9.73
C LEU A 66 9.37 -6.45 -10.34
N LEU A 67 8.16 -6.00 -10.00
CA LEU A 67 6.93 -6.60 -10.53
C LEU A 67 6.79 -6.37 -12.04
N ARG A 68 7.20 -5.19 -12.55
CA ARG A 68 7.27 -4.92 -14.00
C ARG A 68 8.22 -5.90 -14.68
N THR A 69 9.41 -6.12 -14.12
CA THR A 69 10.36 -7.10 -14.65
C THR A 69 9.76 -8.51 -14.69
N ALA A 70 9.01 -8.91 -13.67
CA ALA A 70 8.32 -10.20 -13.65
C ALA A 70 7.24 -10.31 -14.75
N VAL A 71 6.46 -9.24 -14.97
CA VAL A 71 5.44 -9.19 -16.04
C VAL A 71 6.09 -9.22 -17.43
N ASP A 72 7.20 -8.52 -17.60
CA ASP A 72 7.93 -8.47 -18.87
C ASP A 72 8.64 -9.79 -19.19
N SER A 73 9.03 -10.55 -18.17
CA SER A 73 9.68 -11.86 -18.35
C SER A 73 8.70 -12.97 -18.71
N ASP A 74 7.46 -12.91 -18.22
CA ASP A 74 6.40 -13.84 -18.51
C ASP A 74 5.02 -13.16 -18.42
N ALA A 75 4.28 -13.15 -19.52
CA ALA A 75 2.97 -12.53 -19.61
C ALA A 75 1.92 -13.16 -18.67
N ASP A 76 2.07 -14.43 -18.32
CA ASP A 76 1.15 -15.15 -17.42
C ASP A 76 1.23 -14.60 -15.99
N ASN A 77 2.36 -14.02 -15.59
CA ASN A 77 2.52 -13.34 -14.30
C ASN A 77 1.53 -12.20 -14.11
N ARG A 78 1.04 -11.59 -15.18
CA ARG A 78 0.05 -10.51 -15.12
C ARG A 78 -1.26 -10.98 -14.47
N ALA A 79 -1.76 -12.13 -14.90
CA ALA A 79 -2.98 -12.71 -14.34
C ALA A 79 -2.80 -13.16 -12.90
N VAL A 80 -1.64 -13.71 -12.57
CA VAL A 80 -1.30 -14.14 -11.20
C VAL A 80 -1.23 -12.95 -10.26
N ILE A 81 -0.48 -11.90 -10.61
CA ILE A 81 -0.35 -10.67 -9.82
C ILE A 81 -1.71 -10.00 -9.63
N HIS A 82 -2.55 -9.95 -10.68
CA HIS A 82 -3.90 -9.42 -10.59
C HIS A 82 -4.75 -10.19 -9.58
N GLY A 83 -4.72 -11.52 -9.62
CA GLY A 83 -5.45 -12.38 -8.67
C GLY A 83 -5.03 -12.14 -7.22
N TRP A 84 -3.73 -12.09 -6.97
CA TRP A 84 -3.19 -11.80 -5.63
C TRP A 84 -3.54 -10.39 -5.17
N ALA A 85 -3.41 -9.39 -6.04
CA ALA A 85 -3.74 -8.00 -5.71
C ALA A 85 -5.24 -7.80 -5.40
N THR A 86 -6.12 -8.52 -6.11
CA THR A 86 -7.56 -8.51 -5.84
C THR A 86 -7.85 -9.10 -4.45
N HIS A 87 -7.29 -10.26 -4.16
CA HIS A 87 -7.49 -10.94 -2.88
C HIS A 87 -6.95 -10.13 -1.70
N TRP A 88 -5.69 -9.71 -1.77
CA TRP A 88 -5.00 -9.00 -0.70
C TRP A 88 -5.44 -7.54 -0.57
N GLY A 89 -5.82 -6.90 -1.69
CA GLY A 89 -6.38 -5.55 -1.70
C GLY A 89 -7.68 -5.46 -0.90
N GLU A 90 -8.57 -6.45 -1.02
CA GLU A 90 -9.79 -6.52 -0.22
C GLU A 90 -9.50 -6.71 1.28
N ILE A 91 -8.51 -7.55 1.63
CA ILE A 91 -8.08 -7.74 3.01
C ILE A 91 -7.46 -6.45 3.57
N ALA A 92 -6.61 -5.78 2.78
CA ALA A 92 -5.97 -4.52 3.17
C ALA A 92 -7.03 -3.42 3.39
N ARG A 93 -8.01 -3.29 2.49
CA ARG A 93 -9.10 -2.33 2.61
C ARG A 93 -9.93 -2.53 3.88
N ARG A 94 -10.27 -3.79 4.22
CA ARG A 94 -10.97 -4.10 5.47
C ARG A 94 -10.12 -3.81 6.70
N ALA A 95 -8.83 -4.06 6.64
CA ALA A 95 -7.92 -3.73 7.73
C ALA A 95 -7.79 -2.21 7.90
N ALA A 96 -7.77 -1.43 6.81
CA ALA A 96 -7.72 0.02 6.87
C ALA A 96 -8.93 0.63 7.60
N ALA A 97 -10.12 0.10 7.37
CA ALA A 97 -11.32 0.55 8.07
C ALA A 97 -11.20 0.41 9.61
N ALA A 98 -10.41 -0.54 10.09
CA ALA A 98 -10.15 -0.68 11.53
C ALA A 98 -9.28 0.45 12.10
N PHE A 99 -8.51 1.16 11.27
CA PHE A 99 -7.72 2.31 11.69
C PHE A 99 -8.52 3.61 11.81
N ASP A 100 -9.75 3.68 11.29
CA ASP A 100 -10.62 4.87 11.41
C ASP A 100 -10.80 5.33 12.86
N CYS A 101 -10.74 4.40 13.82
CA CYS A 101 -10.84 4.72 15.24
C CYS A 101 -9.63 5.48 15.79
N LEU A 102 -8.46 5.40 15.14
CA LEU A 102 -7.24 6.11 15.53
C LEU A 102 -7.26 7.57 15.06
N PHE A 103 -7.96 7.85 13.96
CA PHE A 103 -8.04 9.16 13.32
C PHE A 103 -9.40 9.81 13.56
N ARG A 104 -9.83 9.92 14.82
CA ARG A 104 -11.15 10.42 15.22
C ARG A 104 -11.50 11.82 14.71
N ARG A 105 -10.51 12.62 14.30
CA ARG A 105 -10.68 13.97 13.79
C ARG A 105 -10.52 14.09 12.27
N THR A 106 -9.80 13.16 11.66
CA THR A 106 -9.53 13.20 10.23
C THR A 106 -10.26 12.02 9.58
N THR A 107 -11.34 12.30 8.88
CA THR A 107 -12.02 11.28 8.07
C THR A 107 -11.07 10.90 6.94
N VAL A 108 -10.36 9.79 7.07
CA VAL A 108 -9.54 9.25 5.99
C VAL A 108 -10.49 8.75 4.90
N PRO A 109 -10.48 9.30 3.69
CA PRO A 109 -11.38 8.85 2.64
C PRO A 109 -11.03 7.42 2.23
N SER A 110 -11.88 6.46 2.59
CA SER A 110 -11.74 5.04 2.16
C SER A 110 -11.52 4.89 0.65
N PRO A 111 -12.10 5.74 -0.24
CA PRO A 111 -11.83 5.69 -1.68
C PRO A 111 -10.40 6.04 -2.09
N ALA A 112 -9.71 6.91 -1.35
CA ALA A 112 -8.32 7.28 -1.67
C ALA A 112 -7.37 6.08 -1.52
N LEU A 113 -7.66 5.19 -0.59
CA LEU A 113 -6.86 4.01 -0.29
C LEU A 113 -7.01 2.92 -1.37
N SER A 114 -8.22 2.69 -1.88
CA SER A 114 -8.46 1.72 -2.96
C SER A 114 -7.87 2.19 -4.30
N SER A 115 -7.86 3.50 -4.55
CA SER A 115 -7.30 4.06 -5.78
C SER A 115 -5.77 3.93 -5.85
N PHE A 116 -5.10 3.79 -4.71
CA PHE A 116 -3.64 3.73 -4.65
C PHE A 116 -3.09 2.40 -5.20
N THR A 117 -3.63 1.27 -4.75
CA THR A 117 -3.26 -0.06 -5.29
C THR A 117 -3.55 -0.13 -6.79
N GLY A 118 -4.68 0.42 -7.25
CA GLY A 118 -5.02 0.48 -8.67
C GLY A 118 -4.01 1.25 -9.51
N LYS A 119 -3.50 2.37 -9.02
CA LYS A 119 -2.43 3.14 -9.69
C LYS A 119 -1.14 2.32 -9.82
N LEU A 120 -0.71 1.67 -8.75
CA LEU A 120 0.50 0.84 -8.77
C LEU A 120 0.36 -0.34 -9.73
N LEU A 121 -0.82 -0.98 -9.80
CA LEU A 121 -1.10 -2.04 -10.77
C LEU A 121 -1.00 -1.53 -12.21
N THR A 122 -1.56 -0.36 -12.49
CA THR A 122 -1.46 0.27 -13.81
C THR A 122 0.00 0.54 -14.18
N GLU A 123 0.82 0.99 -13.24
CA GLU A 123 2.25 1.26 -13.45
C GLU A 123 3.04 -0.01 -13.82
N ILE A 124 2.65 -1.19 -13.32
CA ILE A 124 3.28 -2.46 -13.68
C ILE A 124 2.64 -3.15 -14.90
N GLY A 125 1.68 -2.51 -15.56
CA GLY A 125 0.99 -3.03 -16.73
C GLY A 125 -0.06 -4.11 -16.41
N VAL A 126 -0.61 -4.10 -15.20
CA VAL A 126 -1.69 -4.98 -14.75
C VAL A 126 -2.97 -4.16 -14.60
N GLU A 127 -4.10 -4.69 -15.06
CA GLU A 127 -5.40 -4.03 -14.89
C GLU A 127 -5.77 -3.93 -13.41
N ALA A 128 -6.34 -2.78 -13.02
CA ALA A 128 -6.86 -2.64 -11.67
C ALA A 128 -8.11 -3.51 -11.48
N PRO A 129 -8.31 -4.16 -10.31
CA PRO A 129 -9.55 -4.86 -10.01
C PRO A 129 -10.74 -3.92 -10.12
N ALA A 130 -11.87 -4.43 -10.64
CA ALA A 130 -13.12 -3.68 -10.64
C ALA A 130 -13.50 -3.30 -9.19
N ALA A 131 -13.93 -2.06 -9.00
CA ALA A 131 -14.29 -1.51 -7.70
C ALA A 131 -15.57 -2.14 -7.12
#